data_908d444cc606bdf83451a575396ef632
#
_entry.id   908d444cc606bdf83451a575396ef632
#
_cell.length_a   1.000
_cell.length_b   1.000
_cell.length_c   1.000
_cell.angle_alpha   90.00
_cell.angle_beta   90.00
_cell.angle_gamma   90.00
#
_symmetry.space_group_name_H-M   'P 1'
#
loop_
_entity.id
_entity.type
_entity.pdbx_description
1 polymer ?
#
loop_
_entity_poly.entity_id
_entity_poly.type
_entity_poly.pdbx_seq_one_letter_code
_entity_poly.pdbx_strand_id
1 'polypeptide(L)'
;DGFQPEGRDSAELLAKAEQDVFAIAEAGARGKQDFTPVRKALIEAFDVLQTRNANGGGVTGLPSGYTEFDEMTAGLQPTDLVILAARPAMGKTTFALNIAEYAALKSKKAVAVFSMEMSASQLALRMISSVGRVNATRLRSGQLEDEDWSRVSSAIQLMRDVKVFIDDTPALSPDILRAKSRRLKREHDLGLIVIDYLQLMAVPGNSENRATEISEISRSLKGLAKELNVPVIALSQLNRSLETRTDKRPVMADLRESGAI
;
A
#
# COMPACT_ATOMS: atom_id res chain seq x y z
N ASP A 1 -15.22 27.60 21.61
CA ASP A 1 -16.40 27.08 20.91
C ASP A 1 -17.15 25.99 21.69
N GLY A 2 -16.49 25.18 22.53
CA GLY A 2 -17.18 24.19 23.39
C GLY A 2 -18.10 24.77 24.44
N PHE A 3 -17.94 26.05 24.80
CA PHE A 3 -18.79 26.78 25.73
C PHE A 3 -19.98 27.50 25.08
N GLN A 4 -19.95 27.70 23.75
CA GLN A 4 -21.04 28.28 22.97
C GLN A 4 -21.17 27.53 21.65
N PRO A 5 -21.89 26.41 21.62
CA PRO A 5 -21.94 25.54 20.44
C PRO A 5 -22.73 26.11 19.26
N GLU A 6 -23.37 27.28 19.41
CA GLU A 6 -24.14 27.98 18.35
C GLU A 6 -25.09 27.06 17.57
N GLY A 7 -25.71 26.11 18.25
CA GLY A 7 -26.68 25.16 17.67
C GLY A 7 -26.03 23.98 16.93
N ARG A 8 -24.68 23.82 17.02
CA ARG A 8 -23.96 22.68 16.44
C ARG A 8 -24.01 21.47 17.38
N ASP A 9 -24.16 20.28 16.81
CA ASP A 9 -24.11 19.01 17.54
C ASP A 9 -22.67 18.70 18.05
N SER A 10 -22.58 17.94 19.13
CA SER A 10 -21.32 17.51 19.73
C SER A 10 -20.41 16.77 18.74
N ALA A 11 -21.00 16.01 17.80
CA ALA A 11 -20.27 15.32 16.74
C ALA A 11 -19.65 16.30 15.73
N GLU A 12 -20.35 17.38 15.37
CA GLU A 12 -19.85 18.42 14.48
C GLU A 12 -18.72 19.25 15.14
N LEU A 13 -18.84 19.53 16.43
CA LEU A 13 -17.81 20.22 17.19
C LEU A 13 -16.55 19.37 17.33
N LEU A 14 -16.70 18.06 17.55
CA LEU A 14 -15.59 17.12 17.63
C LEU A 14 -14.87 17.00 16.28
N ALA A 15 -15.61 16.85 15.19
CA ALA A 15 -15.04 16.78 13.85
C ALA A 15 -14.31 18.05 13.47
N LYS A 16 -14.84 19.22 13.84
CA LYS A 16 -14.15 20.51 13.63
C LYS A 16 -12.89 20.64 14.47
N ALA A 17 -12.93 20.26 15.75
CA ALA A 17 -11.77 20.26 16.61
C ALA A 17 -10.66 19.32 16.10
N GLU A 18 -11.03 18.14 15.63
CA GLU A 18 -10.08 17.21 14.97
C GLU A 18 -9.47 17.83 13.71
N GLN A 19 -10.29 18.46 12.88
CA GLN A 19 -9.84 19.15 11.66
C GLN A 19 -8.89 20.33 11.99
N ASP A 20 -9.20 21.14 12.98
CA ASP A 20 -8.39 22.28 13.39
C ASP A 20 -7.05 21.81 14.00
N VAL A 21 -7.06 20.77 14.85
CA VAL A 21 -5.85 20.16 15.40
C VAL A 21 -5.00 19.55 14.28
N PHE A 22 -5.64 18.92 13.31
CA PHE A 22 -4.95 18.34 12.14
C PHE A 22 -4.33 19.42 11.27
N ALA A 23 -5.03 20.54 11.03
CA ALA A 23 -4.53 21.70 10.28
C ALA A 23 -3.31 22.34 10.96
N ILE A 24 -3.31 22.45 12.30
CA ILE A 24 -2.16 22.94 13.08
C ILE A 24 -0.97 21.99 12.95
N ALA A 25 -1.21 20.69 13.03
CA ALA A 25 -0.17 19.66 12.86
C ALA A 25 0.42 19.69 11.43
N GLU A 26 -0.42 19.86 10.41
CA GLU A 26 0.04 20.03 9.02
C GLU A 26 0.81 21.34 8.78
N ALA A 27 0.35 22.46 9.33
CA ALA A 27 1.05 23.74 9.22
C ALA A 27 2.44 23.65 9.86
N GLY A 28 2.57 22.96 11.00
CA GLY A 28 3.85 22.69 11.64
C GLY A 28 4.78 21.78 10.82
N ALA A 29 4.21 20.87 10.03
CA ALA A 29 4.97 19.97 9.15
C ALA A 29 5.39 20.65 7.83
N ARG A 30 4.57 21.55 7.29
CA ARG A 30 4.87 22.32 6.06
C ARG A 30 6.02 23.33 6.25
N GLY A 31 6.32 23.74 7.50
CA GLY A 31 7.36 24.74 7.80
C GLY A 31 8.81 24.21 7.75
N LYS A 32 9.07 22.94 7.38
CA LYS A 32 10.42 22.35 7.41
C LYS A 32 10.94 21.77 6.10
N GLN A 33 10.31 22.02 4.97
CA GLN A 33 10.92 21.69 3.66
C GLN A 33 11.64 22.91 3.10
N ASP A 34 12.78 23.23 3.70
CA ASP A 34 13.72 24.18 3.14
C ASP A 34 14.45 23.53 1.94
N PHE A 35 14.96 24.38 1.01
CA PHE A 35 15.76 23.88 -0.10
C PHE A 35 16.96 23.09 0.40
N THR A 36 17.16 21.88 -0.11
CA THR A 36 18.37 21.11 0.18
C THR A 36 19.47 21.56 -0.78
N PRO A 37 20.60 22.12 -0.29
CA PRO A 37 21.73 22.46 -1.16
C PRO A 37 22.19 21.21 -1.93
N VAL A 38 22.46 21.36 -3.22
CA VAL A 38 22.89 20.25 -4.08
C VAL A 38 24.12 19.52 -3.54
N ARG A 39 25.03 20.24 -2.91
CA ARG A 39 26.24 19.66 -2.27
C ARG A 39 25.87 18.60 -1.22
N LYS A 40 24.84 18.88 -0.39
CA LYS A 40 24.37 17.91 0.63
C LYS A 40 23.74 16.70 -0.04
N ALA A 41 22.90 16.92 -1.04
CA ALA A 41 22.27 15.85 -1.80
C ALA A 41 23.28 14.95 -2.53
N LEU A 42 24.38 15.53 -3.06
CA LEU A 42 25.47 14.79 -3.69
C LEU A 42 26.24 13.90 -2.70
N ILE A 43 26.50 14.39 -1.50
CA ILE A 43 27.15 13.59 -0.45
C ILE A 43 26.27 12.41 -0.07
N GLU A 44 24.98 12.66 0.22
CA GLU A 44 24.02 11.60 0.53
C GLU A 44 23.89 10.57 -0.60
N ALA A 45 23.85 11.02 -1.86
CA ALA A 45 23.83 10.12 -3.02
C ALA A 45 25.11 9.30 -3.14
N PHE A 46 26.27 9.89 -2.85
CA PHE A 46 27.55 9.18 -2.89
C PHE A 46 27.63 8.09 -1.80
N ASP A 47 27.19 8.39 -0.59
CA ASP A 47 27.13 7.42 0.52
C ASP A 47 26.21 6.23 0.17
N VAL A 48 25.08 6.51 -0.47
CA VAL A 48 24.16 5.48 -0.98
C VAL A 48 24.84 4.62 -2.05
N LEU A 49 25.58 5.23 -2.98
CA LEU A 49 26.33 4.49 -4.02
C LEU A 49 27.43 3.63 -3.43
N GLN A 50 28.19 4.14 -2.46
CA GLN A 50 29.21 3.36 -1.76
C GLN A 50 28.61 2.14 -1.05
N THR A 51 27.50 2.35 -0.32
CA THR A 51 26.80 1.27 0.39
C THR A 51 26.29 0.21 -0.60
N ARG A 52 25.74 0.62 -1.74
CA ARG A 52 25.28 -0.27 -2.80
C ARG A 52 26.43 -1.09 -3.39
N ASN A 53 27.57 -0.46 -3.65
CA ASN A 53 28.75 -1.11 -4.19
C ASN A 53 29.38 -2.10 -3.19
N ALA A 54 29.45 -1.74 -1.91
CA ALA A 54 29.93 -2.61 -0.84
C ALA A 54 29.10 -3.88 -0.66
N ASN A 55 27.79 -3.78 -0.92
CA ASN A 55 26.85 -4.92 -0.86
C ASN A 55 26.86 -5.78 -2.16
N GLY A 56 27.79 -5.55 -3.07
CA GLY A 56 27.96 -6.36 -4.29
C GLY A 56 26.97 -6.06 -5.41
N GLY A 57 26.26 -4.93 -5.34
CA GLY A 57 25.18 -4.59 -6.28
C GLY A 57 23.91 -5.43 -6.07
N GLY A 58 22.96 -5.35 -6.99
CA GLY A 58 21.72 -6.14 -6.94
C GLY A 58 20.53 -5.36 -6.36
N VAL A 59 19.70 -6.03 -5.57
CA VAL A 59 18.45 -5.45 -5.02
C VAL A 59 18.77 -4.47 -3.91
N THR A 60 18.56 -3.18 -4.18
CA THR A 60 18.87 -2.08 -3.25
C THR A 60 17.64 -1.60 -2.47
N GLY A 61 16.46 -1.82 -3.04
CA GLY A 61 15.18 -1.58 -2.39
C GLY A 61 14.69 -2.77 -1.58
N LEU A 62 13.42 -2.74 -1.17
CA LEU A 62 12.76 -3.87 -0.54
C LEU A 62 12.54 -4.97 -1.60
N PRO A 63 13.10 -6.18 -1.44
CA PRO A 63 12.92 -7.25 -2.40
C PRO A 63 11.46 -7.72 -2.42
N SER A 64 10.96 -7.97 -3.63
CA SER A 64 9.60 -8.45 -3.86
C SER A 64 9.46 -9.97 -3.67
N GLY A 65 10.57 -10.70 -3.80
CA GLY A 65 10.61 -12.15 -3.85
C GLY A 65 10.45 -12.74 -5.27
N TYR A 66 10.36 -11.89 -6.29
CA TYR A 66 10.33 -12.25 -7.70
C TYR A 66 11.64 -11.78 -8.36
N THR A 67 12.54 -12.72 -8.65
CA THR A 67 13.91 -12.43 -9.09
C THR A 67 13.95 -11.51 -10.30
N GLU A 68 13.25 -11.83 -11.38
CA GLU A 68 13.23 -11.02 -12.60
C GLU A 68 12.66 -9.61 -12.36
N PHE A 69 11.64 -9.49 -11.51
CA PHE A 69 11.07 -8.20 -11.13
C PHE A 69 12.08 -7.38 -10.31
N ASP A 70 12.74 -8.03 -9.37
CA ASP A 70 13.75 -7.39 -8.52
C ASP A 70 14.99 -6.98 -9.33
N GLU A 71 15.41 -7.75 -10.34
CA GLU A 71 16.49 -7.37 -11.28
C GLU A 71 16.11 -6.15 -12.12
N MET A 72 14.85 -6.07 -12.58
CA MET A 72 14.36 -4.94 -13.39
C MET A 72 14.23 -3.64 -12.59
N THR A 73 13.85 -3.73 -11.31
CA THR A 73 13.49 -2.58 -10.47
C THR A 73 14.54 -2.25 -9.41
N ALA A 74 15.53 -3.14 -9.23
CA ALA A 74 16.42 -3.15 -8.08
C ALA A 74 15.66 -3.23 -6.73
N GLY A 75 14.46 -3.87 -6.73
CA GLY A 75 13.52 -3.93 -5.62
C GLY A 75 12.66 -2.68 -5.48
N LEU A 76 11.71 -2.71 -4.54
CA LEU A 76 10.83 -1.58 -4.26
C LEU A 76 11.59 -0.48 -3.53
N GLN A 77 11.79 0.66 -4.19
CA GLN A 77 12.58 1.75 -3.61
C GLN A 77 11.74 2.53 -2.58
N PRO A 78 12.34 2.95 -1.45
CA PRO A 78 11.70 3.89 -0.54
C PRO A 78 11.22 5.14 -1.29
N THR A 79 10.12 5.72 -0.84
CA THR A 79 9.46 6.88 -1.45
C THR A 79 8.72 6.64 -2.76
N ASP A 80 8.79 5.43 -3.34
CA ASP A 80 8.10 5.15 -4.60
C ASP A 80 6.63 4.78 -4.38
N LEU A 81 5.81 5.24 -5.33
CA LEU A 81 4.46 4.77 -5.56
C LEU A 81 4.50 3.83 -6.78
N VAL A 82 4.24 2.57 -6.56
CA VAL A 82 4.17 1.52 -7.59
C VAL A 82 2.71 1.23 -7.88
N ILE A 83 2.29 1.41 -9.13
CA ILE A 83 0.93 1.09 -9.56
C ILE A 83 0.92 -0.33 -10.15
N LEU A 84 0.22 -1.23 -9.47
CA LEU A 84 -0.02 -2.58 -9.94
C LEU A 84 -1.41 -2.68 -10.56
N ALA A 85 -1.48 -2.69 -11.89
CA ALA A 85 -2.73 -2.63 -12.61
C ALA A 85 -3.01 -3.93 -13.38
N ALA A 86 -4.26 -4.40 -13.30
CA ALA A 86 -4.72 -5.57 -14.06
C ALA A 86 -6.24 -5.54 -14.23
N ARG A 87 -6.74 -6.38 -15.16
CA ARG A 87 -8.17 -6.70 -15.23
C ARG A 87 -8.57 -7.61 -14.07
N PRO A 88 -9.88 -7.68 -13.71
CA PRO A 88 -10.38 -8.60 -12.70
C PRO A 88 -9.94 -10.05 -12.96
N ALA A 89 -9.72 -10.81 -11.91
CA ALA A 89 -9.30 -12.21 -11.94
C ALA A 89 -7.90 -12.51 -12.54
N MET A 90 -7.09 -11.47 -12.84
CA MET A 90 -5.72 -11.65 -13.34
C MET A 90 -4.66 -11.84 -12.24
N GLY A 91 -5.07 -12.00 -10.99
CA GLY A 91 -4.17 -12.28 -9.88
C GLY A 91 -3.52 -11.04 -9.23
N LYS A 92 -4.00 -9.82 -9.50
CA LYS A 92 -3.48 -8.56 -8.95
C LYS A 92 -3.28 -8.61 -7.43
N THR A 93 -4.33 -8.89 -6.67
CA THR A 93 -4.30 -8.98 -5.20
C THR A 93 -3.35 -10.09 -4.73
N THR A 94 -3.34 -11.25 -5.40
CA THR A 94 -2.45 -12.35 -5.06
C THR A 94 -0.98 -11.97 -5.21
N PHE A 95 -0.62 -11.30 -6.31
CA PHE A 95 0.75 -10.85 -6.54
C PHE A 95 1.19 -9.84 -5.46
N ALA A 96 0.34 -8.86 -5.14
CA ALA A 96 0.63 -7.88 -4.10
C ALA A 96 0.76 -8.52 -2.69
N LEU A 97 -0.10 -9.50 -2.37
CA LEU A 97 0.00 -10.22 -1.10
C LEU A 97 1.27 -11.08 -1.01
N ASN A 98 1.69 -11.73 -2.09
CA ASN A 98 2.94 -12.49 -2.10
C ASN A 98 4.16 -11.60 -1.85
N ILE A 99 4.17 -10.38 -2.41
CA ILE A 99 5.20 -9.37 -2.09
C ILE A 99 5.12 -8.98 -0.61
N ALA A 100 3.92 -8.75 -0.07
CA ALA A 100 3.71 -8.43 1.34
C ALA A 100 4.20 -9.55 2.27
N GLU A 101 3.88 -10.81 1.94
CA GLU A 101 4.37 -12.00 2.64
C GLU A 101 5.89 -12.09 2.63
N TYR A 102 6.50 -11.90 1.46
CA TYR A 102 7.95 -11.96 1.32
C TYR A 102 8.63 -10.84 2.14
N ALA A 103 8.14 -9.62 2.05
CA ALA A 103 8.63 -8.48 2.81
C ALA A 103 8.58 -8.74 4.34
N ALA A 104 7.48 -9.32 4.80
CA ALA A 104 7.27 -9.58 6.22
C ALA A 104 8.04 -10.82 6.71
N LEU A 105 8.06 -11.92 5.96
CA LEU A 105 8.70 -13.18 6.34
C LEU A 105 10.21 -13.15 6.17
N LYS A 106 10.69 -12.60 5.05
CA LYS A 106 12.11 -12.65 4.69
C LYS A 106 12.86 -11.37 5.05
N SER A 107 12.32 -10.21 4.70
CA SER A 107 12.94 -8.92 5.00
C SER A 107 12.63 -8.42 6.43
N LYS A 108 11.75 -9.11 7.17
CA LYS A 108 11.36 -8.80 8.55
C LYS A 108 10.80 -7.38 8.73
N LYS A 109 10.27 -6.81 7.66
CA LYS A 109 9.63 -5.49 7.69
C LYS A 109 8.16 -5.61 8.08
N ALA A 110 7.65 -4.61 8.79
CA ALA A 110 6.22 -4.49 8.98
C ALA A 110 5.54 -4.07 7.66
N VAL A 111 4.38 -4.63 7.38
CA VAL A 111 3.60 -4.36 6.17
C VAL A 111 2.19 -3.92 6.57
N ALA A 112 1.72 -2.81 6.00
CA ALA A 112 0.33 -2.37 6.12
C ALA A 112 -0.42 -2.76 4.83
N VAL A 113 -1.54 -3.45 4.96
CA VAL A 113 -2.43 -3.83 3.86
C VAL A 113 -3.78 -3.17 4.09
N PHE A 114 -4.14 -2.24 3.22
CA PHE A 114 -5.47 -1.62 3.19
C PHE A 114 -6.31 -2.27 2.11
N SER A 115 -7.32 -3.03 2.50
CA SER A 115 -8.17 -3.79 1.59
C SER A 115 -9.61 -3.32 1.68
N MET A 116 -10.07 -2.63 0.66
CA MET A 116 -11.45 -2.14 0.58
C MET A 116 -12.38 -3.10 -0.17
N GLU A 117 -11.82 -4.14 -0.81
CA GLU A 117 -12.57 -5.14 -1.57
C GLU A 117 -12.78 -6.44 -0.78
N MET A 118 -11.77 -6.85 0.00
CA MET A 118 -11.78 -8.14 0.69
C MET A 118 -11.62 -7.97 2.20
N SER A 119 -12.30 -8.81 2.97
CA SER A 119 -12.13 -8.81 4.42
C SER A 119 -10.75 -9.35 4.86
N ALA A 120 -10.33 -8.96 6.06
CA ALA A 120 -9.06 -9.43 6.65
C ALA A 120 -8.99 -10.97 6.72
N SER A 121 -10.10 -11.63 7.04
CA SER A 121 -10.17 -13.10 7.08
C SER A 121 -9.97 -13.75 5.71
N GLN A 122 -10.52 -13.15 4.64
CA GLN A 122 -10.32 -13.65 3.28
C GLN A 122 -8.87 -13.50 2.82
N LEU A 123 -8.22 -12.39 3.17
CA LEU A 123 -6.80 -12.17 2.90
C LEU A 123 -5.93 -13.16 3.70
N ALA A 124 -6.24 -13.37 4.98
CA ALA A 124 -5.54 -14.35 5.81
C ALA A 124 -5.62 -15.77 5.24
N LEU A 125 -6.79 -16.19 4.73
CA LEU A 125 -6.94 -17.48 4.05
C LEU A 125 -6.08 -17.59 2.79
N ARG A 126 -5.95 -16.50 2.00
CA ARG A 126 -5.05 -16.47 0.84
C ARG A 126 -3.59 -16.59 1.26
N MET A 127 -3.19 -15.91 2.34
CA MET A 127 -1.83 -16.00 2.87
C MET A 127 -1.53 -17.42 3.40
N ILE A 128 -2.46 -18.05 4.10
CA ILE A 128 -2.34 -19.45 4.53
C ILE A 128 -2.18 -20.39 3.31
N SER A 129 -2.98 -20.18 2.26
CA SER A 129 -2.89 -20.94 1.01
C SER A 129 -1.50 -20.79 0.37
N SER A 130 -0.99 -19.58 0.29
CA SER A 130 0.31 -19.25 -0.30
C SER A 130 1.47 -19.84 0.50
N VAL A 131 1.57 -19.50 1.79
CA VAL A 131 2.66 -19.91 2.68
C VAL A 131 2.65 -21.41 2.93
N GLY A 132 1.45 -22.00 3.13
CA GLY A 132 1.28 -23.44 3.37
C GLY A 132 1.27 -24.27 2.11
N ARG A 133 1.24 -23.66 0.92
CA ARG A 133 1.08 -24.34 -0.37
C ARG A 133 -0.13 -25.27 -0.39
N VAL A 134 -1.25 -24.80 0.19
CA VAL A 134 -2.52 -25.52 0.23
C VAL A 134 -3.44 -24.96 -0.84
N ASN A 135 -4.20 -25.84 -1.48
CA ASN A 135 -5.13 -25.44 -2.54
C ASN A 135 -6.21 -24.47 -2.00
N ALA A 136 -6.27 -23.27 -2.56
CA ALA A 136 -7.19 -22.23 -2.12
C ALA A 136 -8.68 -22.63 -2.24
N THR A 137 -9.02 -23.49 -3.21
CA THR A 137 -10.40 -23.98 -3.36
C THR A 137 -10.75 -24.94 -2.23
N ARG A 138 -9.85 -25.84 -1.84
CA ARG A 138 -10.04 -26.74 -0.70
C ARG A 138 -10.17 -25.96 0.61
N LEU A 139 -9.32 -24.94 0.84
CA LEU A 139 -9.43 -24.05 2.00
C LEU A 139 -10.79 -23.35 2.05
N ARG A 140 -11.27 -22.86 0.91
CA ARG A 140 -12.56 -22.14 0.84
C ARG A 140 -13.76 -23.07 1.03
N SER A 141 -13.71 -24.32 0.50
CA SER A 141 -14.80 -25.30 0.63
C SER A 141 -14.75 -26.07 1.95
N GLY A 142 -13.66 -25.97 2.72
CA GLY A 142 -13.45 -26.78 3.94
C GLY A 142 -13.11 -28.25 3.65
N GLN A 143 -12.85 -28.60 2.40
CA GLN A 143 -12.52 -29.97 1.99
C GLN A 143 -11.01 -30.22 2.07
N LEU A 144 -10.48 -30.22 3.29
CA LEU A 144 -9.07 -30.41 3.58
C LEU A 144 -8.78 -31.87 3.92
N GLU A 145 -7.67 -32.38 3.41
CA GLU A 145 -7.09 -33.67 3.78
C GLU A 145 -6.18 -33.53 5.02
N ASP A 146 -5.82 -34.61 5.67
CA ASP A 146 -4.97 -34.59 6.86
C ASP A 146 -3.62 -33.90 6.62
N GLU A 147 -3.05 -34.10 5.42
CA GLU A 147 -1.83 -33.41 5.01
C GLU A 147 -2.02 -31.89 4.88
N ASP A 148 -3.17 -31.46 4.34
CA ASP A 148 -3.51 -30.05 4.22
C ASP A 148 -3.59 -29.39 5.60
N TRP A 149 -4.19 -30.07 6.60
CA TRP A 149 -4.27 -29.57 7.97
C TRP A 149 -2.89 -29.36 8.60
N SER A 150 -1.95 -30.26 8.36
CA SER A 150 -0.57 -30.12 8.82
C SER A 150 0.12 -28.91 8.20
N ARG A 151 -0.09 -28.68 6.90
CA ARG A 151 0.43 -27.52 6.16
C ARG A 151 -0.19 -26.22 6.62
N VAL A 152 -1.51 -26.20 6.84
CA VAL A 152 -2.23 -25.03 7.40
C VAL A 152 -1.68 -24.67 8.75
N SER A 153 -1.53 -25.64 9.65
CA SER A 153 -0.99 -25.42 10.99
C SER A 153 0.44 -24.85 10.95
N SER A 154 1.28 -25.40 10.07
CA SER A 154 2.64 -24.89 9.86
C SER A 154 2.66 -23.46 9.33
N ALA A 155 1.77 -23.14 8.37
CA ALA A 155 1.64 -21.78 7.83
C ALA A 155 1.21 -20.79 8.91
N ILE A 156 0.21 -21.13 9.72
CA ILE A 156 -0.26 -20.30 10.84
C ILE A 156 0.89 -20.08 11.83
N GLN A 157 1.65 -21.09 12.17
CA GLN A 157 2.80 -20.96 13.08
C GLN A 157 3.88 -20.04 12.51
N LEU A 158 4.21 -20.17 11.21
CA LEU A 158 5.16 -19.30 10.54
C LEU A 158 4.71 -17.83 10.50
N MET A 159 3.40 -17.60 10.39
CA MET A 159 2.83 -16.27 10.29
C MET A 159 2.46 -15.64 11.64
N ARG A 160 2.53 -16.38 12.72
CA ARG A 160 2.10 -15.94 14.05
C ARG A 160 2.77 -14.62 14.51
N ASP A 161 4.07 -14.51 14.27
CA ASP A 161 4.87 -13.38 14.75
C ASP A 161 5.22 -12.37 13.62
N VAL A 162 4.60 -12.57 12.46
CA VAL A 162 4.84 -11.72 11.28
C VAL A 162 4.05 -10.41 11.41
N LYS A 163 4.73 -9.30 11.17
CA LYS A 163 4.13 -7.96 11.30
C LYS A 163 3.40 -7.55 10.03
N VAL A 164 2.30 -8.23 9.71
CA VAL A 164 1.36 -7.81 8.67
C VAL A 164 0.09 -7.29 9.33
N PHE A 165 -0.24 -6.04 9.05
CA PHE A 165 -1.40 -5.34 9.60
C PHE A 165 -2.41 -5.13 8.48
N ILE A 166 -3.60 -5.68 8.63
CA ILE A 166 -4.68 -5.58 7.63
C ILE A 166 -5.75 -4.65 8.15
N ASP A 167 -6.15 -3.71 7.32
CA ASP A 167 -7.28 -2.82 7.53
C ASP A 167 -8.27 -3.05 6.38
N ASP A 168 -9.44 -3.59 6.70
CA ASP A 168 -10.50 -3.88 5.74
C ASP A 168 -11.68 -2.88 5.82
N THR A 169 -11.39 -1.68 6.34
CA THR A 169 -12.37 -0.60 6.35
C THR A 169 -12.75 -0.19 4.92
N PRO A 170 -14.02 -0.22 4.54
CA PRO A 170 -14.45 0.18 3.20
C PRO A 170 -14.28 1.69 2.99
N ALA A 171 -14.05 2.10 1.74
CA ALA A 171 -14.05 3.49 1.30
C ALA A 171 -13.14 4.42 2.13
N LEU A 172 -11.93 3.96 2.45
CA LEU A 172 -10.93 4.77 3.18
C LEU A 172 -10.56 6.03 2.39
N SER A 173 -10.51 7.17 3.11
CA SER A 173 -9.93 8.38 2.54
C SER A 173 -8.40 8.37 2.65
N PRO A 174 -7.69 9.11 1.76
CA PRO A 174 -6.23 9.26 1.84
C PRO A 174 -5.75 9.78 3.20
N ASP A 175 -6.50 10.66 3.85
CA ASP A 175 -6.13 11.23 5.14
C ASP A 175 -6.19 10.21 6.29
N ILE A 176 -7.25 9.40 6.32
CA ILE A 176 -7.38 8.30 7.31
C ILE A 176 -6.26 7.28 7.10
N LEU A 177 -6.01 6.88 5.84
CA LEU A 177 -4.93 5.97 5.49
C LEU A 177 -3.58 6.52 5.95
N ARG A 178 -3.32 7.81 5.70
CA ARG A 178 -2.11 8.52 6.13
C ARG A 178 -1.95 8.50 7.66
N ALA A 179 -3.01 8.80 8.41
CA ALA A 179 -2.99 8.80 9.87
C ALA A 179 -2.66 7.40 10.44
N LYS A 180 -3.32 6.36 9.91
CA LYS A 180 -3.08 4.96 10.30
C LYS A 180 -1.65 4.52 9.95
N SER A 181 -1.15 4.86 8.77
CA SER A 181 0.22 4.53 8.33
C SER A 181 1.30 5.23 9.16
N ARG A 182 1.09 6.51 9.52
CA ARG A 182 1.97 7.25 10.44
C ARG A 182 2.06 6.58 11.81
N ARG A 183 0.93 6.11 12.34
CA ARG A 183 0.90 5.38 13.60
C ARG A 183 1.71 4.09 13.53
N LEU A 184 1.46 3.26 12.51
CA LEU A 184 2.22 2.03 12.29
C LEU A 184 3.72 2.28 12.10
N LYS A 185 4.10 3.35 11.40
CA LYS A 185 5.52 3.71 11.22
C LYS A 185 6.21 4.07 12.52
N ARG A 186 5.49 4.68 13.49
CA ARG A 186 6.04 5.01 14.81
C ARG A 186 6.15 3.79 15.72
N GLU A 187 5.20 2.86 15.62
CA GLU A 187 5.10 1.70 16.50
C GLU A 187 5.93 0.51 15.98
N HIS A 188 6.13 0.45 14.66
CA HIS A 188 6.79 -0.66 13.98
C HIS A 188 7.74 -0.17 12.90
N ASP A 189 8.68 -1.03 12.50
CA ASP A 189 9.54 -0.76 11.34
C ASP A 189 8.77 -1.01 10.03
N LEU A 190 7.81 -0.10 9.74
CA LEU A 190 6.98 -0.17 8.54
C LEU A 190 7.86 -0.01 7.30
N GLY A 191 7.86 -1.03 6.43
CA GLY A 191 8.66 -1.11 5.23
C GLY A 191 7.87 -1.22 3.93
N LEU A 192 6.55 -1.46 4.00
CA LEU A 192 5.69 -1.56 2.81
C LEU A 192 4.26 -1.18 3.14
N ILE A 193 3.61 -0.47 2.23
CA ILE A 193 2.17 -0.21 2.26
C ILE A 193 1.56 -0.80 0.98
N VAL A 194 0.49 -1.58 1.11
CA VAL A 194 -0.30 -2.14 0.00
C VAL A 194 -1.73 -1.63 0.10
N ILE A 195 -2.29 -1.18 -1.02
CA ILE A 195 -3.65 -0.61 -1.10
C ILE A 195 -4.44 -1.33 -2.19
N ASP A 196 -5.51 -2.03 -1.83
CA ASP A 196 -6.38 -2.77 -2.75
C ASP A 196 -7.81 -2.23 -2.69
N TYR A 197 -8.29 -1.47 -3.67
CA TYR A 197 -7.66 -0.83 -4.82
C TYR A 197 -8.10 0.65 -4.91
N LEU A 198 -7.36 1.47 -5.67
CA LEU A 198 -7.51 2.94 -5.72
C LEU A 198 -8.94 3.42 -5.98
N GLN A 199 -9.65 2.73 -6.86
CA GLN A 199 -11.01 3.12 -7.26
C GLN A 199 -12.06 2.88 -6.17
N LEU A 200 -11.75 2.25 -5.04
CA LEU A 200 -12.63 2.13 -3.88
C LEU A 200 -12.36 3.18 -2.80
N MET A 201 -11.28 3.94 -2.93
CA MET A 201 -11.01 5.03 -2.01
C MET A 201 -12.05 6.16 -2.16
N ALA A 202 -12.35 6.81 -1.05
CA ALA A 202 -13.27 7.94 -1.00
C ALA A 202 -12.47 9.26 -0.84
N VAL A 203 -12.84 10.28 -1.60
CA VAL A 203 -12.36 11.64 -1.38
C VAL A 203 -13.53 12.45 -0.80
N PRO A 204 -13.39 13.05 0.38
CA PRO A 204 -14.44 13.92 0.92
C PRO A 204 -14.60 15.15 0.03
N GLY A 205 -15.84 15.41 -0.39
CA GLY A 205 -16.18 16.54 -1.26
C GLY A 205 -16.90 16.07 -2.53
N ASN A 206 -17.54 17.02 -3.21
CA ASN A 206 -18.30 16.72 -4.42
C ASN A 206 -17.35 16.82 -5.62
N SER A 207 -16.69 15.71 -5.98
CA SER A 207 -15.87 15.64 -7.19
C SER A 207 -16.77 15.20 -8.35
N GLU A 208 -16.99 16.09 -9.30
CA GLU A 208 -17.78 15.81 -10.50
C GLU A 208 -17.07 14.86 -11.48
N ASN A 209 -15.79 14.57 -11.26
CA ASN A 209 -15.00 13.78 -12.19
C ASN A 209 -14.12 12.75 -11.45
N ARG A 210 -14.42 11.47 -11.68
CA ARG A 210 -13.68 10.34 -11.10
C ARG A 210 -12.18 10.34 -11.43
N ALA A 211 -11.78 10.82 -12.60
CA ALA A 211 -10.37 10.92 -12.98
C ALA A 211 -9.63 11.94 -12.10
N THR A 212 -10.27 13.05 -11.75
CA THR A 212 -9.70 14.06 -10.84
C THR A 212 -9.51 13.49 -9.44
N GLU A 213 -10.49 12.75 -8.92
CA GLU A 213 -10.38 12.07 -7.62
C GLU A 213 -9.19 11.11 -7.57
N ILE A 214 -9.05 10.27 -8.58
CA ILE A 214 -7.94 9.30 -8.66
C ILE A 214 -6.59 10.00 -8.74
N SER A 215 -6.51 11.14 -9.46
CA SER A 215 -5.31 11.99 -9.51
C SER A 215 -4.94 12.54 -8.13
N GLU A 216 -5.94 12.98 -7.38
CA GLU A 216 -5.75 13.51 -6.03
C GLU A 216 -5.31 12.40 -5.07
N ILE A 217 -5.96 11.23 -5.12
CA ILE A 217 -5.57 10.05 -4.37
C ILE A 217 -4.10 9.68 -4.68
N SER A 218 -3.75 9.56 -5.96
CA SER A 218 -2.40 9.20 -6.39
C SER A 218 -1.34 10.18 -5.87
N ARG A 219 -1.60 11.50 -6.00
CA ARG A 219 -0.71 12.53 -5.44
C ARG A 219 -0.56 12.43 -3.93
N SER A 220 -1.64 12.18 -3.22
CA SER A 220 -1.63 12.00 -1.77
C SER A 220 -0.81 10.77 -1.37
N LEU A 221 -0.98 9.64 -2.07
CA LEU A 221 -0.22 8.41 -1.81
C LEU A 221 1.27 8.56 -2.13
N LYS A 222 1.64 9.27 -3.22
CA LYS A 222 3.05 9.60 -3.48
C LYS A 222 3.62 10.51 -2.39
N GLY A 223 2.82 11.46 -1.92
CA GLY A 223 3.18 12.30 -0.76
C GLY A 223 3.43 11.46 0.49
N LEU A 224 2.58 10.49 0.76
CA LEU A 224 2.72 9.56 1.89
C LEU A 224 3.98 8.70 1.78
N ALA A 225 4.25 8.14 0.59
CA ALA A 225 5.46 7.34 0.34
C ALA A 225 6.73 8.14 0.65
N LYS A 226 6.78 9.41 0.21
CA LYS A 226 7.90 10.33 0.50
C LYS A 226 8.00 10.66 1.98
N GLU A 227 6.88 10.96 2.62
CA GLU A 227 6.83 11.35 4.03
C GLU A 227 7.33 10.24 4.96
N LEU A 228 6.86 9.01 4.74
CA LEU A 228 7.23 7.87 5.57
C LEU A 228 8.53 7.19 5.14
N ASN A 229 9.08 7.57 3.98
CA ASN A 229 10.24 6.91 3.35
C ASN A 229 10.01 5.40 3.19
N VAL A 230 8.85 5.02 2.62
CA VAL A 230 8.38 3.65 2.45
C VAL A 230 7.79 3.49 1.05
N PRO A 231 8.06 2.38 0.33
CA PRO A 231 7.37 2.07 -0.91
C PRO A 231 5.88 1.84 -0.66
N VAL A 232 5.05 2.33 -1.59
CA VAL A 232 3.60 2.12 -1.60
C VAL A 232 3.23 1.38 -2.87
N ILE A 233 2.59 0.22 -2.76
CA ILE A 233 1.97 -0.48 -3.88
C ILE A 233 0.48 -0.16 -3.86
N ALA A 234 0.00 0.49 -4.91
CA ALA A 234 -1.41 0.78 -5.08
C ALA A 234 -1.97 -0.04 -6.25
N LEU A 235 -2.99 -0.82 -5.96
CA LEU A 235 -3.64 -1.65 -6.95
C LEU A 235 -4.65 -0.81 -7.74
N SER A 236 -4.72 -1.04 -9.04
CA SER A 236 -5.64 -0.34 -9.94
C SER A 236 -6.30 -1.32 -10.91
N GLN A 237 -7.53 -1.01 -11.31
CA GLN A 237 -8.21 -1.77 -12.34
C GLN A 237 -8.01 -1.10 -13.70
N LEU A 238 -7.61 -1.90 -14.70
CA LEU A 238 -7.47 -1.41 -16.08
C LEU A 238 -8.82 -1.21 -16.75
N ASN A 239 -8.87 -0.30 -17.74
CA ASN A 239 -10.05 -0.05 -18.53
C ASN A 239 -10.48 -1.30 -19.32
N ARG A 240 -11.80 -1.45 -19.55
CA ARG A 240 -12.36 -2.57 -20.32
C ARG A 240 -11.97 -2.54 -21.81
N SER A 241 -11.57 -1.40 -22.35
CA SER A 241 -11.11 -1.26 -23.74
C SER A 241 -9.95 -2.20 -24.12
N LEU A 242 -9.15 -2.62 -23.12
CA LEU A 242 -8.11 -3.62 -23.30
C LEU A 242 -8.65 -4.96 -23.83
N GLU A 243 -9.86 -5.36 -23.44
CA GLU A 243 -10.45 -6.64 -23.84
C GLU A 243 -10.91 -6.67 -25.28
N THR A 244 -11.17 -5.50 -25.87
CA THR A 244 -11.63 -5.35 -27.26
C THR A 244 -10.50 -5.20 -28.28
N ARG A 245 -9.26 -4.96 -27.82
CA ARG A 245 -8.09 -4.83 -28.67
C ARG A 245 -7.59 -6.19 -29.18
N THR A 246 -7.00 -6.18 -30.35
CA THR A 246 -6.31 -7.35 -30.93
C THR A 246 -5.08 -7.71 -30.11
N ASP A 247 -4.25 -6.73 -29.76
CA ASP A 247 -3.17 -6.87 -28.79
C ASP A 247 -3.69 -6.54 -27.38
N LYS A 248 -3.77 -7.57 -26.54
CA LYS A 248 -4.24 -7.49 -25.16
C LYS A 248 -3.13 -7.16 -24.15
N ARG A 249 -1.96 -6.75 -24.61
CA ARG A 249 -0.92 -6.24 -23.70
C ARG A 249 -1.33 -4.88 -23.15
N PRO A 250 -1.27 -4.70 -21.81
CA PRO A 250 -1.56 -3.42 -21.19
C PRO A 250 -0.60 -2.32 -21.65
N VAL A 251 -1.15 -1.13 -21.86
CA VAL A 251 -0.39 0.09 -22.11
C VAL A 251 -0.79 1.17 -21.11
N MET A 252 0.04 2.19 -20.93
CA MET A 252 -0.23 3.28 -19.98
C MET A 252 -1.61 3.93 -20.17
N ALA A 253 -2.10 3.99 -21.41
CA ALA A 253 -3.42 4.54 -21.71
C ALA A 253 -4.58 3.72 -21.12
N ASP A 254 -4.37 2.46 -20.74
CA ASP A 254 -5.40 1.62 -20.12
C ASP A 254 -5.64 1.97 -18.65
N LEU A 255 -4.76 2.76 -18.06
CA LEU A 255 -4.95 3.39 -16.75
C LEU A 255 -5.89 4.61 -16.80
N ARG A 256 -6.54 4.89 -17.92
CA ARG A 256 -7.20 6.15 -18.28
C ARG A 256 -8.49 6.54 -17.56
N GLU A 257 -9.09 5.68 -16.77
CA GLU A 257 -10.00 6.17 -15.69
C GLU A 257 -9.18 6.70 -14.49
N SER A 258 -7.90 6.49 -14.54
CA SER A 258 -6.83 6.95 -13.65
C SER A 258 -5.82 7.83 -14.42
N GLY A 259 -6.21 8.47 -15.51
CA GLY A 259 -5.35 9.10 -16.53
C GLY A 259 -4.49 10.27 -16.07
N ALA A 260 -4.21 10.33 -14.78
CA ALA A 260 -3.29 11.25 -14.15
C ALA A 260 -2.53 10.57 -12.98
N ILE A 261 -2.38 9.24 -13.05
CA ILE A 261 -1.47 8.50 -12.16
C ILE A 261 -0.06 8.63 -12.69
#